data_441e4ec838f43b3d8a74bb91b2f1ce87
#
_entry.id   441e4ec838f43b3d8a74bb91b2f1ce87
#
_cell.length_a   1.000
_cell.length_b   1.000
_cell.length_c   1.000
_cell.angle_alpha   90.00
_cell.angle_beta   90.00
_cell.angle_gamma   90.00
#
_symmetry.space_group_name_H-M   'P 1'
#
loop_
_entity.id
_entity.type
_entity.pdbx_description
1 polymer ?
#
loop_
_entity_poly.entity_id
_entity_poly.type
_entity_poly.pdbx_seq_one_letter_code
_entity_poly.pdbx_strand_id
1 'polypeptide(L)'
;YRRQRQMCIRDRLSTGMRVGELVKINRDDIDFQERQCVVFGKGNKEREVYFNARTKIHLKKYLEQRTDTNPALFVSLHEPHTRLTISGVEVRLRQLGKRVNLNKVHPHKFRRTLATMAIDKGMPIEQVQKMLGHVKIDTTLHYAMVNQTNVKIAHRKFLN
;
A
#
# COMPACT_ATOMS: atom_id res chain seq x y z
N TYR A 1 7.69 3.60 -18.89
CA TYR A 1 8.02 4.39 -17.68
C TYR A 1 6.76 4.92 -16.96
N ARG A 2 5.92 5.77 -17.60
CA ARG A 2 4.71 6.34 -16.99
C ARG A 2 3.71 5.27 -16.53
N ARG A 3 3.43 4.27 -17.38
CA ARG A 3 2.51 3.16 -17.06
C ARG A 3 3.05 2.31 -15.91
N GLN A 4 4.35 2.01 -15.95
CA GLN A 4 5.01 1.21 -14.92
C GLN A 4 4.95 1.88 -13.55
N ARG A 5 5.26 3.18 -13.46
CA ARG A 5 5.14 3.95 -12.22
C ARG A 5 3.72 3.95 -11.66
N GLN A 6 2.70 4.06 -12.51
CA GLN A 6 1.30 4.03 -12.06
C GLN A 6 0.93 2.68 -11.48
N MET A 7 1.41 1.59 -12.06
CA MET A 7 1.22 0.24 -11.52
C MET A 7 1.92 0.08 -10.17
N CYS A 8 3.16 0.55 -10.05
CA CYS A 8 3.91 0.50 -8.79
C CYS A 8 3.23 1.31 -7.66
N ILE A 9 2.75 2.52 -7.95
CA ILE A 9 2.03 3.33 -6.96
C ILE A 9 0.76 2.62 -6.50
N ARG A 10 -0.03 2.06 -7.40
CA ARG A 10 -1.23 1.29 -7.07
C ARG A 10 -0.89 0.06 -6.21
N ASP A 11 0.11 -0.69 -6.61
CA ASP A 11 0.50 -1.93 -5.92
C ASP A 11 1.06 -1.62 -4.52
N ARG A 12 1.76 -0.50 -4.35
CA ARG A 12 2.25 -0.04 -3.04
C ARG A 12 1.12 0.42 -2.13
N LEU A 13 0.13 1.11 -2.67
CA LEU A 13 -1.05 1.49 -1.88
C LEU A 13 -1.84 0.26 -1.42
N SER A 14 -1.80 -0.84 -2.18
CA SER A 14 -2.39 -2.12 -1.78
C SER A 14 -1.61 -2.85 -0.67
N THR A 15 -0.44 -2.36 -0.26
CA THR A 15 0.30 -2.89 0.92
C THR A 15 -0.21 -2.35 2.25
N GLY A 16 -1.14 -1.44 2.24
CA GLY A 16 -1.69 -0.81 3.44
C GLY A 16 -0.87 0.34 4.02
N MET A 17 0.21 0.78 3.36
CA MET A 17 0.95 1.95 3.80
C MET A 17 0.16 3.25 3.59
N ARG A 18 0.46 4.25 4.41
CA ARG A 18 -0.11 5.59 4.24
C ARG A 18 0.56 6.30 3.06
N VAL A 19 -0.18 7.18 2.38
CA VAL A 19 0.40 7.96 1.28
C VAL A 19 1.60 8.80 1.71
N GLY A 20 1.57 9.35 2.93
CA GLY A 20 2.71 10.09 3.48
C GLY A 20 3.94 9.23 3.76
N GLU A 21 3.77 7.96 4.09
CA GLU A 21 4.85 6.97 4.20
C GLU A 21 5.39 6.64 2.80
N LEU A 22 4.50 6.41 1.83
CA LEU A 22 4.85 6.07 0.45
C LEU A 22 5.80 7.09 -0.20
N VAL A 23 5.51 8.38 -0.05
CA VAL A 23 6.31 9.43 -0.70
C VAL A 23 7.68 9.66 -0.06
N LYS A 24 7.88 9.17 1.16
CA LYS A 24 9.17 9.29 1.87
C LYS A 24 10.16 8.18 1.56
N ILE A 25 9.71 7.05 1.01
CA ILE A 25 10.56 5.88 0.74
C ILE A 25 11.64 6.23 -0.28
N ASN A 26 12.87 5.80 -0.02
CA ASN A 26 13.99 5.83 -0.95
C ASN A 26 14.13 4.49 -1.69
N ARG A 27 14.99 4.47 -2.72
CA ARG A 27 15.29 3.23 -3.48
C ARG A 27 15.94 2.19 -2.57
N ASP A 28 16.84 2.62 -1.70
CA ASP A 28 17.65 1.77 -0.83
C ASP A 28 16.86 1.22 0.37
N ASP A 29 15.68 1.78 0.67
CA ASP A 29 14.81 1.28 1.74
C ASP A 29 14.08 -0.03 1.34
N ILE A 30 14.26 -0.52 0.10
CA ILE A 30 13.54 -1.68 -0.43
C ILE A 30 14.38 -2.94 -0.33
N ASP A 31 13.97 -3.85 0.51
CA ASP A 31 14.46 -5.21 0.49
C ASP A 31 13.67 -6.03 -0.54
N PHE A 32 14.31 -6.30 -1.68
CA PHE A 32 13.72 -7.10 -2.76
C PHE A 32 13.76 -8.60 -2.46
N GLN A 33 14.64 -9.07 -1.60
CA GLN A 33 14.75 -10.48 -1.23
C GLN A 33 13.57 -10.85 -0.34
N GLU A 34 13.44 -10.18 0.80
CA GLU A 34 12.37 -10.39 1.78
C GLU A 34 11.04 -9.75 1.36
N ARG A 35 11.03 -8.92 0.31
CA ARG A 35 9.85 -8.21 -0.20
C ARG A 35 9.22 -7.29 0.84
N GLN A 36 10.04 -6.52 1.51
CA GLN A 36 9.62 -5.60 2.55
C GLN A 36 10.33 -4.25 2.44
N CYS A 37 9.84 -3.29 3.19
CA CYS A 37 10.54 -2.03 3.45
C CYS A 37 10.11 -1.49 4.81
N VAL A 38 11.01 -0.76 5.46
CA VAL A 38 10.72 -0.03 6.68
C VAL A 38 10.10 1.32 6.32
N VAL A 39 9.02 1.69 6.98
CA VAL A 39 8.37 2.98 6.84
C VAL A 39 8.22 3.66 8.19
N PHE A 40 8.26 5.00 8.19
CA PHE A 40 8.15 5.82 9.39
C PHE A 40 6.77 6.42 9.49
N GLY A 41 6.03 6.03 10.53
CA GLY A 41 4.69 6.52 10.83
C GLY A 41 4.68 7.80 11.66
N LYS A 42 3.51 8.15 12.20
CA LYS A 42 3.35 9.29 13.11
C LYS A 42 4.21 9.09 14.36
N GLY A 43 4.95 10.13 14.75
CA GLY A 43 5.87 10.08 15.90
C GLY A 43 7.15 9.28 15.62
N ASN A 44 7.57 9.20 14.35
CA ASN A 44 8.79 8.51 13.91
C ASN A 44 8.84 7.01 14.30
N LYS A 45 7.67 6.39 14.50
CA LYS A 45 7.60 4.96 14.78
C LYS A 45 7.81 4.17 13.51
N GLU A 46 8.81 3.30 13.54
CA GLU A 46 9.13 2.39 12.46
C GLU A 46 8.13 1.23 12.40
N ARG A 47 7.84 0.77 11.20
CA ARG A 47 7.15 -0.49 10.94
C ARG A 47 7.55 -1.09 9.60
N GLU A 48 7.56 -2.38 9.53
CA GLU A 48 7.75 -3.11 8.29
C GLU A 48 6.46 -3.14 7.48
N VAL A 49 6.60 -3.03 6.16
CA VAL A 49 5.54 -3.15 5.19
C VAL A 49 5.94 -4.17 4.14
N TYR A 50 5.06 -5.12 3.89
CA TYR A 50 5.30 -6.23 2.98
C TYR A 50 4.62 -6.02 1.63
N PHE A 51 5.22 -6.55 0.58
CA PHE A 51 4.67 -6.50 -0.77
C PHE A 51 4.79 -7.86 -1.49
N ASN A 52 3.85 -8.12 -2.37
CA ASN A 52 3.79 -9.39 -3.08
C ASN A 52 4.78 -9.47 -4.27
N ALA A 53 4.93 -10.67 -4.85
CA ALA A 53 5.83 -10.92 -5.97
C ALA A 53 5.52 -10.03 -7.20
N ARG A 54 4.25 -9.73 -7.44
CA ARG A 54 3.81 -8.85 -8.53
C ARG A 54 4.35 -7.42 -8.36
N THR A 55 4.23 -6.89 -7.16
CA THR A 55 4.78 -5.57 -6.81
C THR A 55 6.30 -5.55 -6.97
N LYS A 56 7.01 -6.61 -6.54
CA LYS A 56 8.46 -6.77 -6.74
C LYS A 56 8.84 -6.63 -8.21
N ILE A 57 8.16 -7.35 -9.11
CA ILE A 57 8.42 -7.30 -10.55
C ILE A 57 8.20 -5.89 -11.10
N HIS A 58 7.08 -5.26 -10.74
CA HIS A 58 6.77 -3.91 -11.21
C HIS A 58 7.77 -2.85 -10.73
N LEU A 59 8.21 -2.96 -9.46
CA LEU A 59 9.21 -2.05 -8.89
C LEU A 59 10.56 -2.20 -9.58
N LYS A 60 11.04 -3.43 -9.79
CA LYS A 60 12.28 -3.66 -10.51
C LYS A 60 12.24 -3.05 -11.90
N LYS A 61 11.24 -3.36 -12.69
CA LYS A 61 11.05 -2.78 -14.03
C LYS A 61 10.94 -1.25 -14.03
N TYR A 62 10.33 -0.68 -12.99
CA TYR A 62 10.26 0.77 -12.84
C TYR A 62 11.63 1.38 -12.56
N LEU A 63 12.41 0.79 -11.66
CA LEU A 63 13.74 1.28 -11.31
C LEU A 63 14.74 1.13 -12.46
N GLU A 64 14.69 0.03 -13.21
CA GLU A 64 15.49 -0.21 -14.41
C GLU A 64 15.26 0.84 -15.53
N GLN A 65 14.06 1.39 -15.59
CA GLN A 65 13.71 2.43 -16.58
C GLN A 65 14.04 3.85 -16.13
N ARG A 66 14.53 4.04 -14.90
CA ARG A 66 14.90 5.34 -14.38
C ARG A 66 16.30 5.73 -14.81
N THR A 67 16.42 6.95 -15.33
CA THR A 67 17.68 7.55 -15.77
C THR A 67 18.20 8.63 -14.81
N ASP A 68 17.38 9.04 -13.84
CA ASP A 68 17.71 10.06 -12.85
C ASP A 68 18.49 9.49 -11.64
N THR A 69 19.19 10.34 -10.92
CA THR A 69 19.96 9.99 -9.71
C THR A 69 19.22 10.27 -8.39
N ASN A 70 17.96 10.69 -8.45
CA ASN A 70 17.19 11.02 -7.25
C ASN A 70 17.03 9.79 -6.34
N PRO A 71 17.35 9.87 -5.03
CA PRO A 71 17.23 8.74 -4.11
C PRO A 71 15.79 8.33 -3.85
N ALA A 72 14.81 9.20 -4.07
CA ALA A 72 13.40 8.87 -3.85
C ALA A 72 12.95 7.67 -4.66
N LEU A 73 12.16 6.77 -4.06
CA LEU A 73 11.57 5.63 -4.77
C LEU A 73 10.67 6.10 -5.91
N PHE A 74 9.82 7.10 -5.66
CA PHE A 74 8.93 7.66 -6.68
C PHE A 74 9.24 9.12 -6.97
N VAL A 75 9.38 9.44 -8.24
CA VAL A 75 9.67 10.79 -8.72
C VAL A 75 8.65 11.30 -9.72
N SER A 76 8.66 12.61 -9.98
CA SER A 76 7.85 13.23 -11.04
C SER A 76 8.23 12.65 -12.41
N LEU A 77 7.34 12.76 -13.40
CA LEU A 77 7.63 12.31 -14.78
C LEU A 77 8.35 13.37 -15.60
N HIS A 78 8.31 14.60 -15.15
CA HIS A 78 8.91 15.74 -15.81
C HIS A 78 10.19 16.13 -15.08
N GLU A 79 11.13 16.63 -15.84
CA GLU A 79 12.35 17.20 -15.27
C GLU A 79 12.07 18.51 -14.53
N PRO A 80 12.84 18.76 -13.47
CA PRO A 80 13.77 17.85 -12.82
C PRO A 80 12.99 16.74 -12.07
N HIS A 81 13.36 15.49 -12.21
CA HIS A 81 12.65 14.34 -11.60
C HIS A 81 12.68 14.43 -10.06
N THR A 82 11.87 15.32 -9.51
CA THR A 82 11.76 15.55 -8.07
C THR A 82 10.96 14.45 -7.38
N ARG A 83 11.20 14.25 -6.08
CA ARG A 83 10.40 13.33 -5.25
C ARG A 83 8.90 13.59 -5.43
N LEU A 84 8.14 12.51 -5.61
CA LEU A 84 6.69 12.61 -5.76
C LEU A 84 6.04 13.08 -4.46
N THR A 85 5.16 14.06 -4.55
CA THR A 85 4.40 14.60 -3.41
C THR A 85 3.11 13.82 -3.16
N ILE A 86 2.51 14.00 -1.98
CA ILE A 86 1.18 13.42 -1.65
C ILE A 86 0.15 13.86 -2.69
N SER A 87 0.08 15.15 -2.99
CA SER A 87 -0.83 15.69 -4.03
C SER A 87 -0.57 15.06 -5.40
N GLY A 88 0.70 14.83 -5.74
CA GLY A 88 1.06 14.15 -6.98
C GLY A 88 0.52 12.72 -7.07
N VAL A 89 0.56 11.96 -5.95
CA VAL A 89 -0.05 10.62 -5.88
C VAL A 89 -1.57 10.71 -6.03
N GLU A 90 -2.22 11.61 -5.31
CA GLU A 90 -3.69 11.78 -5.33
C GLU A 90 -4.22 12.17 -6.71
N VAL A 91 -3.54 13.12 -7.39
CA VAL A 91 -3.87 13.50 -8.77
C VAL A 91 -3.79 12.29 -9.71
N ARG A 92 -2.74 11.46 -9.56
CA ARG A 92 -2.57 10.26 -10.37
C ARG A 92 -3.66 9.23 -10.11
N LEU A 93 -4.03 9.00 -8.86
CA LEU A 93 -5.11 8.08 -8.52
C LEU A 93 -6.45 8.57 -9.08
N ARG A 94 -6.74 9.87 -9.01
CA ARG A 94 -7.94 10.46 -9.63
C ARG A 94 -7.96 10.23 -11.14
N GLN A 95 -6.85 10.45 -11.83
CA GLN A 95 -6.74 10.21 -13.27
C GLN A 95 -6.95 8.73 -13.63
N LEU A 96 -6.41 7.79 -12.82
CA LEU A 96 -6.66 6.36 -13.00
C LEU A 96 -8.12 6.01 -12.78
N GLY A 97 -8.75 6.56 -11.73
CA GLY A 97 -10.17 6.36 -11.46
C GLY A 97 -11.06 6.81 -12.60
N LYS A 98 -10.82 8.00 -13.16
CA LYS A 98 -11.56 8.52 -14.33
C LYS A 98 -11.51 7.57 -15.54
N ARG A 99 -10.36 6.91 -15.77
CA ARG A 99 -10.19 5.98 -16.90
C ARG A 99 -11.02 4.70 -16.79
N VAL A 100 -11.41 4.33 -15.57
CA VAL A 100 -12.20 3.13 -15.28
C VAL A 100 -13.59 3.49 -14.73
N ASN A 101 -14.04 4.72 -14.96
CA ASN A 101 -15.32 5.24 -14.52
C ASN A 101 -15.57 5.11 -13.00
N LEU A 102 -14.50 5.16 -12.20
CA LEU A 102 -14.58 5.15 -10.74
C LEU A 102 -14.46 6.57 -10.20
N ASN A 103 -15.50 7.02 -9.52
CA ASN A 103 -15.50 8.28 -8.82
C ASN A 103 -14.76 8.18 -7.47
N LYS A 104 -14.06 9.25 -7.08
CA LYS A 104 -13.44 9.40 -5.75
C LYS A 104 -12.46 8.27 -5.37
N VAL A 105 -11.46 8.03 -6.22
CA VAL A 105 -10.35 7.12 -5.89
C VAL A 105 -9.34 7.86 -5.00
N HIS A 106 -9.19 7.41 -3.74
CA HIS A 106 -8.29 7.99 -2.74
C HIS A 106 -7.36 6.92 -2.15
N PRO A 107 -6.16 7.29 -1.66
CA PRO A 107 -5.24 6.35 -1.01
C PRO A 107 -5.87 5.56 0.14
N HIS A 108 -6.71 6.20 0.95
CA HIS A 108 -7.41 5.55 2.06
C HIS A 108 -8.35 4.41 1.64
N LYS A 109 -8.94 4.48 0.44
CA LYS A 109 -9.78 3.38 -0.08
C LYS A 109 -8.98 2.10 -0.29
N PHE A 110 -7.77 2.18 -0.84
CA PHE A 110 -6.90 1.02 -1.00
C PHE A 110 -6.56 0.36 0.33
N ARG A 111 -6.25 1.18 1.32
CA ARG A 111 -5.94 0.72 2.66
C ARG A 111 -7.13 0.06 3.34
N ARG A 112 -8.33 0.65 3.21
CA ARG A 112 -9.58 0.08 3.70
C ARG A 112 -9.88 -1.25 3.00
N THR A 113 -9.79 -1.31 1.67
CA THR A 113 -10.01 -2.53 0.90
C THR A 113 -9.05 -3.64 1.32
N LEU A 114 -7.77 -3.32 1.52
CA LEU A 114 -6.79 -4.29 2.00
C LEU A 114 -7.17 -4.83 3.38
N ALA A 115 -7.57 -3.96 4.32
CA ALA A 115 -8.00 -4.36 5.65
C ALA A 115 -9.19 -5.33 5.60
N THR A 116 -10.23 -4.96 4.86
CA THR A 116 -11.41 -5.80 4.67
C THR A 116 -11.05 -7.14 4.04
N MET A 117 -10.27 -7.15 2.97
CA MET A 117 -9.84 -8.38 2.31
C MET A 117 -8.99 -9.28 3.21
N ALA A 118 -8.13 -8.70 4.06
CA ALA A 118 -7.31 -9.46 4.99
C ALA A 118 -8.18 -10.15 6.07
N ILE A 119 -9.14 -9.41 6.62
CA ILE A 119 -10.10 -9.93 7.59
C ILE A 119 -10.98 -11.02 6.96
N ASP A 120 -11.49 -10.80 5.77
CA ASP A 120 -12.32 -11.77 5.03
C ASP A 120 -11.58 -13.07 4.71
N LYS A 121 -10.25 -12.99 4.55
CA LYS A 121 -9.38 -14.16 4.38
C LYS A 121 -8.98 -14.82 5.69
N GLY A 122 -9.46 -14.34 6.83
CA GLY A 122 -9.24 -14.91 8.15
C GLY A 122 -7.96 -14.43 8.86
N MET A 123 -7.37 -13.30 8.41
CA MET A 123 -6.26 -12.70 9.16
C MET A 123 -6.77 -12.15 10.49
N PRO A 124 -6.15 -12.50 11.63
CA PRO A 124 -6.52 -11.95 12.94
C PRO A 124 -6.46 -10.41 12.95
N ILE A 125 -7.43 -9.79 13.63
CA ILE A 125 -7.59 -8.34 13.60
C ILE A 125 -6.38 -7.59 14.18
N GLU A 126 -5.69 -8.19 15.15
CA GLU A 126 -4.47 -7.65 15.74
C GLU A 126 -3.33 -7.62 14.72
N GLN A 127 -3.25 -8.63 13.85
CA GLN A 127 -2.27 -8.65 12.76
C GLN A 127 -2.61 -7.60 11.71
N VAL A 128 -3.89 -7.42 11.37
CA VAL A 128 -4.33 -6.35 10.47
C VAL A 128 -4.03 -4.97 11.07
N GLN A 129 -4.26 -4.79 12.37
CA GLN A 129 -3.91 -3.57 13.10
C GLN A 129 -2.41 -3.26 12.97
N LYS A 130 -1.56 -4.25 13.26
CA LYS A 130 -0.10 -4.11 13.16
C LYS A 130 0.35 -3.82 11.73
N MET A 131 -0.17 -4.54 10.76
CA MET A 131 0.11 -4.36 9.32
C MET A 131 -0.22 -2.92 8.88
N LEU A 132 -1.34 -2.38 9.34
CA LEU A 132 -1.76 -1.03 9.02
C LEU A 132 -1.07 0.04 9.89
N GLY A 133 -0.46 -0.33 11.01
CA GLY A 133 0.14 0.60 11.97
C GLY A 133 -0.93 1.50 12.63
N HIS A 134 -2.07 0.93 13.02
CA HIS A 134 -3.07 1.61 13.83
C HIS A 134 -2.68 1.53 15.31
N VAL A 135 -2.65 2.69 15.98
CA VAL A 135 -2.35 2.75 17.42
C VAL A 135 -3.49 2.17 18.24
N LYS A 136 -4.74 2.40 17.80
CA LYS A 136 -5.95 1.89 18.47
C LYS A 136 -6.61 0.81 17.62
N ILE A 137 -7.03 -0.28 18.24
CA ILE A 137 -7.72 -1.39 17.58
C ILE A 137 -9.07 -0.96 17.02
N ASP A 138 -9.77 -0.04 17.68
CA ASP A 138 -11.07 0.49 17.24
C ASP A 138 -11.02 0.99 15.80
N THR A 139 -9.90 1.62 15.40
CA THR A 139 -9.72 2.06 14.01
C THR A 139 -9.73 0.90 13.02
N THR A 140 -9.27 -0.28 13.43
CA THR A 140 -9.27 -1.50 12.61
C THR A 140 -10.63 -2.20 12.67
N LEU A 141 -11.31 -2.18 13.81
CA LEU A 141 -12.64 -2.75 14.01
C LEU A 141 -13.70 -2.16 13.08
N HIS A 142 -13.58 -0.90 12.70
CA HIS A 142 -14.46 -0.30 11.68
C HIS A 142 -14.43 -1.01 10.33
N TYR A 143 -13.40 -1.82 10.06
CA TYR A 143 -13.30 -2.62 8.83
C TYR A 143 -13.75 -4.07 9.03
N ALA A 144 -13.89 -4.50 10.28
CA ALA A 144 -14.38 -5.82 10.62
C ALA A 144 -15.91 -5.80 10.68
N MET A 145 -16.55 -5.87 9.53
CA MET A 145 -17.96 -6.25 9.51
C MET A 145 -18.02 -7.75 9.84
N VAL A 146 -18.62 -8.09 10.98
CA VAL A 146 -18.86 -9.49 11.34
C VAL A 146 -19.84 -10.07 10.34
N ASN A 147 -19.33 -10.74 9.32
CA ASN A 147 -20.14 -11.48 8.37
C ASN A 147 -20.38 -12.88 8.94
N GLN A 148 -21.64 -13.30 9.04
CA GLN A 148 -22.03 -14.65 9.48
C GLN A 148 -21.35 -15.76 8.69
N THR A 149 -21.06 -15.52 7.41
CA THR A 149 -20.29 -16.45 6.57
C THR A 149 -18.88 -16.66 7.09
N ASN A 150 -18.20 -15.58 7.53
CA ASN A 150 -16.85 -15.63 8.07
C ASN A 150 -16.82 -16.37 9.42
N VAL A 151 -17.85 -16.20 10.26
CA VAL A 151 -18.01 -16.95 11.52
C VAL A 151 -18.14 -18.46 11.24
N LYS A 152 -18.97 -18.84 10.26
CA LYS A 152 -19.16 -20.23 9.84
C LYS A 152 -17.87 -20.88 9.30
N ILE A 153 -17.12 -20.13 8.48
CA ILE A 153 -15.83 -20.59 7.94
C ILE A 153 -14.80 -20.77 9.07
N ALA A 154 -14.70 -19.79 9.96
CA ALA A 154 -13.79 -19.84 11.09
C ALA A 154 -14.12 -21.01 12.03
N HIS A 155 -15.42 -21.21 12.37
CA HIS A 155 -15.86 -22.35 13.17
C HIS A 155 -15.40 -23.67 12.55
N ARG A 156 -15.65 -23.88 11.27
CA ARG A 156 -15.24 -25.10 10.56
C ARG A 156 -13.73 -25.31 10.52
N LYS A 157 -12.96 -24.20 10.42
CA LYS A 157 -11.49 -24.27 10.32
C LYS A 157 -10.81 -24.57 11.65
N PHE A 158 -11.35 -24.07 12.75
CA PHE A 158 -10.66 -24.07 14.04
C PHE A 158 -11.30 -24.99 15.08
N LEU A 159 -12.55 -25.44 14.88
CA LEU A 159 -13.30 -26.20 15.86
C LEU A 159 -13.81 -27.55 15.32
N ASN A 160 -13.43 -27.95 14.11
CA ASN A 160 -13.69 -29.30 13.55
C ASN A 160 -12.41 -30.07 13.40
#